data_8d067a7562b0eb3cc84ee6f5c11fd714
#
_entry.id   8d067a7562b0eb3cc84ee6f5c11fd714
#
_cell.length_a   1.000
_cell.length_b   1.000
_cell.length_c   1.000
_cell.angle_alpha   90.00
_cell.angle_beta   90.00
_cell.angle_gamma   90.00
#
_symmetry.space_group_name_H-M   'P 1'
#
loop_
_entity.id
_entity.type
_entity.pdbx_description
1 polymer ?
#
loop_
_entity_poly.entity_id
_entity_poly.type
_entity_poly.pdbx_seq_one_letter_code
_entity_poly.pdbx_strand_id
1 'polypeptide(L)'
;MKSRSLRSLRNPKKADLQLSHYVQDLGTRQFLLKNIFWESTGVLGLRINLPVLRDNLSEVGEALSPSLSYSKKTLFLRGDKSEYISLQDEVQIRLQFPNSSVKSITNSGHWLHAEQPEAFCDIVNDF
;
A
#
# COMPACT_ATOMS: atom_id res chain seq x y z
N MET A 1 8.72 22.84 7.26
CA MET A 1 9.88 21.91 7.37
C MET A 1 10.55 21.82 6.01
N LYS A 2 11.84 22.19 5.91
CA LYS A 2 12.59 22.11 4.63
C LYS A 2 12.75 20.64 4.26
N SER A 3 12.20 20.22 3.11
CA SER A 3 12.44 18.94 2.51
C SER A 3 13.96 18.71 2.37
N ARG A 4 14.54 17.88 3.24
CA ARG A 4 15.91 17.40 3.03
C ARG A 4 15.85 16.51 1.78
N SER A 5 16.39 17.03 0.69
CA SER A 5 16.51 16.30 -0.56
C SER A 5 17.23 14.98 -0.31
N LEU A 6 16.67 13.86 -0.79
CA LEU A 6 17.32 12.55 -0.79
C LEU A 6 18.68 12.57 -1.51
N ARG A 7 18.91 13.58 -2.37
CA ARG A 7 20.23 13.87 -2.99
C ARG A 7 21.36 14.09 -1.98
N SER A 8 21.04 14.32 -0.69
CA SER A 8 22.03 14.38 0.39
C SER A 8 22.41 13.01 0.97
N LEU A 9 21.64 11.97 0.66
CA LEU A 9 21.89 10.61 1.14
C LEU A 9 22.80 9.89 0.15
N ARG A 10 24.05 9.75 0.52
CA ARG A 10 25.09 9.08 -0.28
C ARG A 10 25.23 7.59 0.00
N ASN A 11 24.30 6.99 0.78
CA ASN A 11 24.38 5.59 1.19
C ASN A 11 22.99 5.08 1.55
N PRO A 12 22.54 3.93 0.97
CA PRO A 12 21.25 3.30 1.31
C PRO A 12 21.08 3.00 2.81
N LYS A 13 22.15 2.64 3.53
CA LYS A 13 22.10 2.43 4.98
C LYS A 13 21.73 3.70 5.76
N LYS A 14 22.18 4.87 5.28
CA LYS A 14 21.77 6.14 5.89
C LYS A 14 20.31 6.49 5.58
N ALA A 15 19.82 6.07 4.43
CA ALA A 15 18.41 6.21 4.08
C ALA A 15 17.53 5.35 5.01
N ASP A 16 17.90 4.10 5.25
CA ASP A 16 17.20 3.21 6.20
C ASP A 16 17.20 3.79 7.61
N LEU A 17 18.36 4.24 8.10
CA LEU A 17 18.47 4.86 9.41
C LEU A 17 17.58 6.11 9.56
N GLN A 18 17.48 6.95 8.54
CA GLN A 18 16.58 8.10 8.57
C GLN A 18 15.11 7.69 8.53
N LEU A 19 14.79 6.70 7.71
CA LEU A 19 13.43 6.18 7.58
C LEU A 19 12.96 5.50 8.87
N SER A 20 13.87 4.85 9.63
CA SER A 20 13.55 4.16 10.88
C SER A 20 13.01 5.09 11.98
N HIS A 21 13.26 6.39 11.91
CA HIS A 21 12.64 7.36 12.81
C HIS A 21 11.14 7.55 12.59
N TYR A 22 10.63 7.19 11.42
CA TYR A 22 9.23 7.40 11.00
C TYR A 22 8.49 6.08 10.81
N VAL A 23 9.17 5.04 10.38
CA VAL A 23 8.61 3.72 10.07
C VAL A 23 9.33 2.68 10.92
N GLN A 24 8.67 2.18 11.95
CA GLN A 24 9.27 1.23 12.90
C GLN A 24 9.35 -0.19 12.32
N ASP A 25 8.40 -0.57 11.46
CA ASP A 25 8.38 -1.89 10.84
C ASP A 25 9.50 -2.05 9.82
N LEU A 26 10.35 -3.06 10.03
CA LEU A 26 11.51 -3.33 9.17
C LEU A 26 11.09 -3.75 7.75
N GLY A 27 10.03 -4.57 7.63
CA GLY A 27 9.53 -5.06 6.35
C GLY A 27 9.06 -3.91 5.47
N THR A 28 8.27 -3.00 6.04
CA THR A 28 7.81 -1.78 5.37
C THR A 28 8.98 -0.90 4.95
N ARG A 29 9.99 -0.72 5.81
CA ARG A 29 11.18 0.07 5.44
C ARG A 29 11.93 -0.57 4.27
N GLN A 30 12.16 -1.87 4.31
CA GLN A 30 12.83 -2.59 3.22
C GLN A 30 12.07 -2.47 1.90
N PHE A 31 10.74 -2.54 1.96
CA PHE A 31 9.89 -2.32 0.78
C PHE A 31 10.04 -0.89 0.23
N LEU A 32 9.97 0.13 1.09
CA LEU A 32 10.13 1.52 0.68
C LEU A 32 11.52 1.77 0.08
N LEU A 33 12.55 1.16 0.64
CA LEU A 33 13.94 1.29 0.17
C LEU A 33 14.17 0.67 -1.22
N LYS A 34 13.33 -0.25 -1.69
CA LYS A 34 13.38 -0.77 -3.08
C LYS A 34 13.13 0.32 -4.13
N ASN A 35 12.54 1.44 -3.72
CA ASN A 35 12.36 2.61 -4.58
C ASN A 35 13.61 3.48 -4.73
N ILE A 36 14.66 3.21 -3.96
CA ILE A 36 15.94 3.92 -4.06
C ILE A 36 16.80 3.28 -5.16
N PHE A 37 17.42 4.11 -5.97
CA PHE A 37 18.38 3.68 -6.99
C PHE A 37 19.54 4.67 -7.08
N TRP A 38 20.66 4.24 -7.68
CA TRP A 38 21.77 5.12 -7.98
C TRP A 38 21.48 5.91 -9.26
N GLU A 39 21.23 7.20 -9.12
CA GLU A 39 21.07 8.13 -10.26
C GLU A 39 22.42 8.40 -10.94
N SER A 40 23.47 8.55 -10.13
CA SER A 40 24.86 8.63 -10.53
C SER A 40 25.76 8.24 -9.37
N THR A 41 27.08 8.19 -9.58
CA THR A 41 28.02 7.84 -8.52
C THR A 41 27.87 8.75 -7.30
N GLY A 42 27.48 8.16 -6.17
CA GLY A 42 27.30 8.87 -4.90
C GLY A 42 26.02 9.72 -4.79
N VAL A 43 25.09 9.61 -5.76
CA VAL A 43 23.79 10.29 -5.74
C VAL A 43 22.66 9.27 -5.80
N LEU A 44 21.81 9.27 -4.76
CA LEU A 44 20.62 8.43 -4.71
C LEU A 44 19.41 9.17 -5.27
N GLY A 45 18.66 8.49 -6.14
CA GLY A 45 17.37 8.89 -6.66
C GLY A 45 16.24 8.02 -6.13
N LEU A 46 15.02 8.44 -6.39
CA LEU A 46 13.78 7.68 -6.11
C LEU A 46 13.06 7.36 -7.41
N ARG A 47 12.54 6.13 -7.50
CA ARG A 47 11.70 5.69 -8.63
C ARG A 47 10.32 6.33 -8.61
N ILE A 48 9.82 6.66 -7.41
CA ILE A 48 8.52 7.29 -7.21
C ILE A 48 8.62 8.81 -7.31
N ASN A 49 7.59 9.45 -7.84
CA ASN A 49 7.52 10.90 -7.93
C ASN A 49 6.97 11.50 -6.62
N LEU A 50 7.84 11.63 -5.61
CA LEU A 50 7.45 12.17 -4.29
C LEU A 50 6.83 13.57 -4.35
N PRO A 51 7.30 14.54 -5.17
CA PRO A 51 6.66 15.83 -5.27
C PRO A 51 5.19 15.73 -5.68
N VAL A 52 4.89 14.97 -6.72
CA VAL A 52 3.50 14.77 -7.18
C VAL A 52 2.67 14.07 -6.12
N LEU A 53 3.19 13.00 -5.48
CA LEU A 53 2.46 12.31 -4.41
C LEU A 53 2.17 13.24 -3.23
N ARG A 54 3.14 14.05 -2.81
CA ARG A 54 2.95 15.01 -1.72
C ARG A 54 1.89 16.07 -2.04
N ASP A 55 1.94 16.59 -3.25
CA ASP A 55 1.09 17.71 -3.68
C ASP A 55 -0.37 17.24 -3.97
N ASN A 56 -0.58 15.92 -4.16
CA ASN A 56 -1.88 15.29 -4.41
C ASN A 56 -2.25 14.26 -3.31
N LEU A 57 -1.72 14.40 -2.11
CA LEU A 57 -1.96 13.42 -1.03
C LEU A 57 -3.45 13.36 -0.62
N SER A 58 -4.18 14.48 -0.71
CA SER A 58 -5.62 14.52 -0.49
C SER A 58 -6.39 13.62 -1.44
N GLU A 59 -6.02 13.63 -2.72
CA GLU A 59 -6.68 12.83 -3.77
C GLU A 59 -6.52 11.32 -3.53
N VAL A 60 -5.38 10.89 -2.96
CA VAL A 60 -5.13 9.46 -2.68
C VAL A 60 -6.09 8.92 -1.62
N GLY A 61 -6.54 9.77 -0.70
CA GLY A 61 -7.45 9.40 0.38
C GLY A 61 -8.94 9.64 0.08
N GLU A 62 -9.28 10.13 -1.10
CA GLU A 62 -10.69 10.39 -1.43
C GLU A 62 -11.48 9.09 -1.59
N ALA A 63 -12.66 9.07 -0.96
CA ALA A 63 -13.61 7.98 -1.14
C ALA A 63 -14.26 8.04 -2.53
N LEU A 64 -14.67 6.88 -3.04
CA LEU A 64 -15.48 6.81 -4.24
C LEU A 64 -16.79 7.57 -4.02
N SER A 65 -17.25 8.31 -5.04
CA SER A 65 -18.56 8.98 -4.97
C SER A 65 -19.65 7.97 -4.66
N PRO A 66 -20.55 8.26 -3.70
CA PRO A 66 -21.66 7.36 -3.34
C PRO A 66 -22.61 7.03 -4.51
N SER A 67 -22.62 7.88 -5.54
CA SER A 67 -23.44 7.68 -6.76
C SER A 67 -22.83 6.67 -7.74
N LEU A 68 -21.57 6.28 -7.55
CA LEU A 68 -20.90 5.32 -8.42
C LEU A 68 -21.23 3.89 -8.01
N SER A 69 -21.52 3.06 -9.02
CA SER A 69 -21.73 1.62 -8.82
C SER A 69 -21.02 0.83 -9.92
N TYR A 70 -20.45 -0.31 -9.54
CA TYR A 70 -19.79 -1.25 -10.44
C TYR A 70 -20.42 -2.63 -10.29
N SER A 71 -21.16 -3.07 -11.32
CA SER A 71 -22.00 -4.28 -11.29
C SER A 71 -21.29 -5.56 -11.73
N LYS A 72 -20.03 -5.48 -12.14
CA LYS A 72 -19.29 -6.71 -12.52
C LYS A 72 -18.83 -7.47 -11.29
N LYS A 73 -18.55 -8.78 -11.49
CA LYS A 73 -17.99 -9.65 -10.46
C LYS A 73 -16.73 -9.01 -9.86
N THR A 74 -16.70 -8.88 -8.55
CA THR A 74 -15.62 -8.18 -7.83
C THR A 74 -15.25 -8.97 -6.57
N LEU A 75 -13.97 -9.13 -6.32
CA LEU A 75 -13.45 -9.76 -5.12
C LEU A 75 -12.68 -8.72 -4.29
N PHE A 76 -13.10 -8.57 -3.05
CA PHE A 76 -12.36 -7.84 -2.02
C PHE A 76 -11.65 -8.85 -1.12
N LEU A 77 -10.33 -8.75 -1.03
CA LEU A 77 -9.53 -9.55 -0.12
C LEU A 77 -9.00 -8.69 1.02
N ARG A 78 -9.17 -9.17 2.26
CA ARG A 78 -8.60 -8.52 3.43
C ARG A 78 -7.81 -9.53 4.28
N GLY A 79 -6.79 -9.06 4.98
CA GLY A 79 -6.19 -9.80 6.07
C GLY A 79 -7.06 -9.65 7.33
N ASP A 80 -7.17 -10.70 8.14
CA ASP A 80 -7.96 -10.69 9.38
C ASP A 80 -7.40 -9.75 10.45
N LYS A 81 -6.10 -9.40 10.35
CA LYS A 81 -5.40 -8.44 11.22
C LYS A 81 -5.32 -7.03 10.62
N SER A 82 -5.94 -6.80 9.44
CA SER A 82 -5.93 -5.51 8.76
C SER A 82 -7.17 -4.70 9.10
N GLU A 83 -7.00 -3.43 9.41
CA GLU A 83 -8.09 -2.48 9.70
C GLU A 83 -8.60 -1.75 8.45
N TYR A 84 -8.04 -2.03 7.25
CA TYR A 84 -8.41 -1.33 6.01
C TYR A 84 -9.81 -1.64 5.53
N ILE A 85 -10.31 -2.85 5.75
CA ILE A 85 -11.68 -3.24 5.45
C ILE A 85 -12.26 -3.87 6.72
N SER A 86 -13.13 -3.14 7.40
CA SER A 86 -13.87 -3.62 8.56
C SER A 86 -15.16 -4.36 8.13
N LEU A 87 -15.83 -4.99 9.08
CA LEU A 87 -17.16 -5.58 8.84
C LEU A 87 -18.21 -4.52 8.47
N GLN A 88 -18.06 -3.29 8.97
CA GLN A 88 -18.98 -2.19 8.67
C GLN A 88 -18.79 -1.69 7.22
N ASP A 89 -17.56 -1.76 6.68
CA ASP A 89 -17.27 -1.35 5.31
C ASP A 89 -17.90 -2.31 4.29
N GLU A 90 -18.20 -3.57 4.67
CA GLU A 90 -18.84 -4.52 3.77
C GLU A 90 -20.22 -4.04 3.30
N VAL A 91 -20.94 -3.29 4.12
CA VAL A 91 -22.24 -2.71 3.74
C VAL A 91 -22.05 -1.68 2.62
N GLN A 92 -21.06 -0.80 2.76
CA GLN A 92 -20.74 0.21 1.75
C GLN A 92 -20.19 -0.43 0.47
N ILE A 93 -19.35 -1.45 0.60
CA ILE A 93 -18.86 -2.22 -0.54
C ILE A 93 -20.03 -2.79 -1.35
N ARG A 94 -21.00 -3.41 -0.70
CA ARG A 94 -22.17 -4.01 -1.39
C ARG A 94 -23.06 -2.99 -2.08
N LEU A 95 -23.17 -1.77 -1.54
CA LEU A 95 -23.92 -0.68 -2.18
C LEU A 95 -23.29 -0.24 -3.49
N GLN A 96 -21.96 -0.12 -3.52
CA GLN A 96 -21.22 0.33 -4.72
C GLN A 96 -20.82 -0.84 -5.64
N PHE A 97 -20.65 -2.04 -5.10
CA PHE A 97 -20.28 -3.25 -5.81
C PHE A 97 -21.30 -4.37 -5.53
N PRO A 98 -22.52 -4.29 -6.08
CA PRO A 98 -23.61 -5.22 -5.75
C PRO A 98 -23.29 -6.68 -6.08
N ASN A 99 -22.35 -6.94 -6.99
CA ASN A 99 -21.91 -8.28 -7.36
C ASN A 99 -20.49 -8.59 -6.79
N SER A 100 -20.28 -8.19 -5.55
CA SER A 100 -19.00 -8.41 -4.86
C SER A 100 -19.06 -9.53 -3.83
N SER A 101 -17.90 -10.10 -3.57
CA SER A 101 -17.62 -10.95 -2.43
C SER A 101 -16.44 -10.40 -1.63
N VAL A 102 -16.52 -10.49 -0.29
CA VAL A 102 -15.43 -10.16 0.60
C VAL A 102 -14.91 -11.45 1.22
N LYS A 103 -13.63 -11.73 1.08
CA LYS A 103 -12.96 -12.88 1.68
C LYS A 103 -11.83 -12.42 2.59
N SER A 104 -11.69 -13.05 3.76
CA SER A 104 -10.61 -12.80 4.71
C SER A 104 -9.54 -13.89 4.61
N ILE A 105 -8.27 -13.48 4.65
CA ILE A 105 -7.13 -14.39 4.76
C ILE A 105 -6.66 -14.35 6.22
N THR A 106 -6.63 -15.51 6.85
CA THR A 106 -6.25 -15.65 8.26
C THR A 106 -4.75 -15.40 8.46
N ASN A 107 -4.41 -14.89 9.65
CA ASN A 107 -3.03 -14.60 10.04
C ASN A 107 -2.30 -13.62 9.12
N SER A 108 -3.00 -12.71 8.46
CA SER A 108 -2.42 -11.70 7.61
C SER A 108 -2.90 -10.29 7.94
N GLY A 109 -2.01 -9.34 7.76
CA GLY A 109 -2.29 -7.91 7.81
C GLY A 109 -2.61 -7.34 6.42
N HIS A 110 -2.20 -6.09 6.20
CA HIS A 110 -2.41 -5.43 4.90
C HIS A 110 -1.62 -6.07 3.75
N TRP A 111 -0.47 -6.67 4.03
CA TRP A 111 0.40 -7.31 3.05
C TRP A 111 0.05 -8.79 2.83
N LEU A 112 -1.22 -9.10 2.81
CA LEU A 112 -1.75 -10.47 2.75
C LEU A 112 -1.15 -11.35 1.63
N HIS A 113 -0.83 -10.77 0.48
CA HIS A 113 -0.19 -11.46 -0.64
C HIS A 113 1.28 -11.85 -0.37
N ALA A 114 1.95 -11.15 0.55
CA ALA A 114 3.32 -11.45 0.98
C ALA A 114 3.35 -12.30 2.26
N GLU A 115 2.36 -12.12 3.14
CA GLU A 115 2.27 -12.81 4.42
C GLU A 115 1.66 -14.22 4.27
N GLN A 116 0.71 -14.38 3.33
CA GLN A 116 0.01 -15.64 3.06
C GLN A 116 -0.13 -15.87 1.53
N PRO A 117 0.99 -16.05 0.81
CA PRO A 117 0.99 -16.09 -0.67
C PRO A 117 0.19 -17.25 -1.26
N GLU A 118 0.22 -18.42 -0.62
CA GLU A 118 -0.52 -19.62 -1.09
C GLU A 118 -2.03 -19.36 -0.99
N ALA A 119 -2.52 -18.99 0.19
CA ALA A 119 -3.94 -18.69 0.40
C ALA A 119 -4.44 -17.54 -0.50
N PHE A 120 -3.59 -16.54 -0.74
CA PHE A 120 -3.88 -15.46 -1.68
C PHE A 120 -4.06 -15.99 -3.10
N CYS A 121 -3.10 -16.79 -3.59
CA CYS A 121 -3.15 -17.36 -4.95
C CYS A 121 -4.36 -18.29 -5.12
N ASP A 122 -4.65 -19.14 -4.15
CA ASP A 122 -5.77 -20.08 -4.21
C ASP A 122 -7.10 -19.32 -4.36
N ILE A 123 -7.31 -18.30 -3.52
CA ILE A 123 -8.55 -17.51 -3.55
C ILE A 123 -8.70 -16.72 -4.86
N VAL A 124 -7.60 -16.19 -5.40
CA VAL A 124 -7.62 -15.43 -6.66
C VAL A 124 -7.85 -16.35 -7.86
N ASN A 125 -7.26 -17.55 -7.86
CA ASN A 125 -7.45 -18.53 -8.93
C ASN A 125 -8.87 -19.10 -8.96
N ASP A 126 -9.53 -19.21 -7.80
CA ASP A 126 -10.91 -19.69 -7.69
C ASP A 126 -11.96 -18.61 -8.08
N PHE A 127 -11.55 -17.36 -8.18
CA PHE A 127 -12.43 -16.24 -8.53
C PHE A 127 -12.59 -16.06 -10.03
#